data_cf148034856607adb3f51a64c1b71d80
#
_entry.id   cf148034856607adb3f51a64c1b71d80
#
_cell.length_a   1.000
_cell.length_b   1.000
_cell.length_c   1.000
_cell.angle_alpha   90.00
_cell.angle_beta   90.00
_cell.angle_gamma   90.00
#
_symmetry.space_group_name_H-M   'P 1'
#
loop_
_entity.id
_entity.type
_entity.pdbx_description
1 polymer ?
#
loop_
_entity_poly.entity_id
_entity_poly.type
_entity_poly.pdbx_seq_one_letter_code
_entity_poly.pdbx_strand_id
1 'polypeptide(L)'
;MKLLKSTFVWLAIIMSICACVTVNAAETQAKKVLKVAFPETRGICETYADGTRGGVVYEWLVEIAKYTGWEYEFIGDSISQSIKNMEHNKYDLMGAVLKSPGFGENLYYPEHLMGYSYSLLIYNKNDQNIKGFDIKSLEGKTIGVFAKATDKIKRLNNVLEFNDIKSDIKYYGTSDEFESSLDNGEVDLLLVSDLFNKLADYNVALRFNSEPCYIVARKDDPETSA
;
A
#
# COMPACT_ATOMS: atom_id res chain seq x y z
N MET A 1 -32.32 -69.02 -24.99
CA MET A 1 -32.40 -67.66 -25.58
C MET A 1 -32.92 -66.60 -24.62
N LYS A 2 -33.53 -66.86 -23.52
CA LYS A 2 -33.99 -65.87 -22.51
C LYS A 2 -32.90 -65.40 -21.50
N LEU A 3 -31.93 -66.30 -21.15
CA LEU A 3 -30.87 -65.97 -20.22
C LEU A 3 -29.84 -64.97 -20.78
N LEU A 4 -29.54 -65.06 -22.08
CA LEU A 4 -28.55 -64.13 -22.72
C LEU A 4 -29.02 -62.66 -22.82
N LYS A 5 -30.33 -62.45 -22.91
CA LYS A 5 -30.88 -61.10 -22.95
C LYS A 5 -30.85 -60.41 -21.59
N SER A 6 -30.94 -61.14 -20.48
CA SER A 6 -30.92 -60.65 -19.10
C SER A 6 -29.50 -60.16 -18.73
N THR A 7 -28.47 -60.93 -19.08
CA THR A 7 -27.08 -60.57 -18.80
C THR A 7 -26.61 -59.31 -19.53
N PHE A 8 -27.08 -59.08 -20.79
CA PHE A 8 -26.76 -57.89 -21.55
C PHE A 8 -27.39 -56.59 -20.96
N VAL A 9 -28.61 -56.73 -20.44
CA VAL A 9 -29.29 -55.61 -19.79
C VAL A 9 -28.60 -55.18 -18.49
N TRP A 10 -28.15 -56.14 -17.68
CA TRP A 10 -27.40 -55.85 -16.44
C TRP A 10 -26.02 -55.28 -16.73
N LEU A 11 -25.32 -55.70 -17.77
CA LEU A 11 -24.03 -55.12 -18.18
C LEU A 11 -24.18 -53.67 -18.67
N ALA A 12 -25.25 -53.36 -19.40
CA ALA A 12 -25.54 -52.01 -19.86
C ALA A 12 -25.88 -51.04 -18.72
N ILE A 13 -26.59 -51.54 -17.69
CA ILE A 13 -26.91 -50.72 -16.49
C ILE A 13 -25.66 -50.45 -15.65
N ILE A 14 -24.78 -51.45 -15.48
CA ILE A 14 -23.50 -51.25 -14.75
C ILE A 14 -22.58 -50.29 -15.51
N MET A 15 -22.50 -50.35 -16.84
CA MET A 15 -21.72 -49.36 -17.62
C MET A 15 -22.29 -47.96 -17.58
N SER A 16 -23.63 -47.83 -17.50
CA SER A 16 -24.27 -46.51 -17.39
C SER A 16 -24.08 -45.88 -16.01
N ILE A 17 -23.99 -46.68 -14.95
CA ILE A 17 -23.71 -46.17 -13.58
C ILE A 17 -22.21 -45.77 -13.43
N CYS A 18 -21.28 -46.48 -14.06
CA CYS A 18 -19.87 -46.09 -14.10
C CYS A 18 -19.62 -44.79 -14.86
N ALA A 19 -20.45 -44.49 -15.89
CA ALA A 19 -20.28 -43.23 -16.64
C ALA A 19 -20.82 -41.97 -15.88
N CYS A 20 -21.64 -42.17 -14.85
CA CYS A 20 -22.16 -41.06 -14.04
C CYS A 20 -21.29 -40.70 -12.83
N VAL A 21 -20.22 -41.45 -12.55
CA VAL A 21 -19.33 -41.17 -11.39
C VAL A 21 -18.08 -40.36 -11.79
N THR A 22 -17.89 -40.04 -13.06
CA THR A 22 -16.72 -39.29 -13.53
C THR A 22 -16.97 -37.81 -13.72
N VAL A 23 -17.97 -37.24 -13.08
CA VAL A 23 -18.17 -35.78 -13.15
C VAL A 23 -18.40 -35.25 -11.75
N ASN A 24 -17.39 -34.92 -11.08
CA ASN A 24 -17.16 -33.78 -10.18
C ASN A 24 -15.93 -34.04 -9.31
N ALA A 25 -14.80 -34.40 -9.91
CA ALA A 25 -13.57 -33.84 -9.41
C ALA A 25 -13.56 -32.39 -9.90
N ALA A 26 -14.33 -31.50 -9.28
CA ALA A 26 -13.93 -30.11 -9.24
C ALA A 26 -12.51 -30.18 -8.69
N GLU A 27 -11.52 -29.93 -9.55
CA GLU A 27 -10.17 -29.64 -9.10
C GLU A 27 -10.36 -28.56 -8.06
N THR A 28 -10.19 -28.94 -6.80
CA THR A 28 -10.00 -27.98 -5.72
C THR A 28 -8.66 -27.38 -6.06
N GLN A 29 -8.66 -26.39 -6.95
CA GLN A 29 -7.50 -25.61 -7.27
C GLN A 29 -7.01 -25.10 -5.92
N ALA A 30 -5.85 -25.58 -5.48
CA ALA A 30 -5.30 -25.15 -4.19
C ALA A 30 -5.29 -23.63 -4.22
N LYS A 31 -6.03 -23.00 -3.29
CA LYS A 31 -6.12 -21.55 -3.23
C LYS A 31 -4.70 -21.00 -3.10
N LYS A 32 -4.37 -20.06 -3.96
CA LYS A 32 -3.06 -19.39 -3.93
C LYS A 32 -3.00 -18.50 -2.70
N VAL A 33 -2.07 -18.80 -1.78
CA VAL A 33 -1.81 -17.96 -0.59
C VAL A 33 -0.67 -17.02 -0.92
N LEU A 34 -0.93 -15.72 -0.86
CA LEU A 34 0.05 -14.67 -1.13
C LEU A 34 0.52 -14.00 0.15
N LYS A 35 1.83 -13.81 0.27
CA LYS A 35 2.45 -13.06 1.36
C LYS A 35 2.37 -11.57 1.09
N VAL A 36 1.67 -10.87 1.97
CA VAL A 36 1.45 -9.43 1.86
C VAL A 36 2.28 -8.69 2.89
N ALA A 37 3.13 -7.78 2.44
CA ALA A 37 3.76 -6.81 3.32
C ALA A 37 2.68 -5.87 3.89
N PHE A 38 2.55 -5.87 5.23
CA PHE A 38 1.49 -5.14 5.93
C PHE A 38 2.09 -4.30 7.08
N PRO A 39 2.89 -3.25 6.74
CA PRO A 39 3.50 -2.38 7.73
C PRO A 39 2.43 -1.58 8.46
N GLU A 40 2.44 -1.65 9.80
CA GLU A 40 1.43 -0.98 10.62
C GLU A 40 1.41 0.53 10.33
N THR A 41 0.31 1.00 9.78
CA THR A 41 0.10 2.40 9.40
C THR A 41 -1.38 2.74 9.53
N ARG A 42 -1.70 3.69 10.41
CA ARG A 42 -3.08 4.07 10.73
C ARG A 42 -3.89 4.45 9.49
N GLY A 43 -5.06 3.85 9.33
CA GLY A 43 -5.96 4.04 8.18
C GLY A 43 -5.52 3.34 6.90
N ILE A 44 -4.30 2.81 6.83
CA ILE A 44 -3.72 2.20 5.63
C ILE A 44 -3.59 0.68 5.80
N CYS A 45 -2.81 0.26 6.81
CA CYS A 45 -2.60 -1.13 7.20
C CYS A 45 -2.73 -1.19 8.71
N GLU A 46 -3.83 -1.70 9.23
CA GLU A 46 -4.10 -1.74 10.66
C GLU A 46 -4.32 -3.17 11.15
N THR A 47 -3.74 -3.50 12.29
CA THR A 47 -4.03 -4.74 13.00
C THR A 47 -4.61 -4.35 14.36
N TYR A 48 -5.88 -4.70 14.61
CA TYR A 48 -6.57 -4.37 15.84
C TYR A 48 -6.20 -5.33 16.98
N ALA A 49 -6.50 -4.93 18.20
CA ALA A 49 -6.15 -5.68 19.41
C ALA A 49 -6.77 -7.10 19.46
N ASP A 50 -7.87 -7.33 18.76
CA ASP A 50 -8.54 -8.62 18.62
C ASP A 50 -7.93 -9.50 17.49
N GLY A 51 -6.89 -9.00 16.82
CA GLY A 51 -6.23 -9.68 15.70
C GLY A 51 -6.92 -9.49 14.34
N THR A 52 -8.05 -8.78 14.28
CA THR A 52 -8.67 -8.39 13.01
C THR A 52 -7.84 -7.34 12.29
N ARG A 53 -8.02 -7.21 10.99
CA ARG A 53 -7.29 -6.26 10.16
C ARG A 53 -8.23 -5.26 9.52
N GLY A 54 -7.70 -4.09 9.22
CA GLY A 54 -8.41 -3.00 8.58
C GLY A 54 -7.48 -2.08 7.82
N GLY A 55 -8.03 -0.95 7.41
CA GLY A 55 -7.33 0.04 6.60
C GLY A 55 -7.51 -0.20 5.10
N VAL A 56 -7.24 0.84 4.33
CA VAL A 56 -7.56 0.86 2.89
C VAL A 56 -6.88 -0.25 2.10
N VAL A 57 -5.65 -0.64 2.47
CA VAL A 57 -4.94 -1.75 1.80
C VAL A 57 -5.64 -3.08 2.04
N TYR A 58 -6.07 -3.33 3.28
CA TYR A 58 -6.81 -4.56 3.61
C TYR A 58 -8.13 -4.63 2.84
N GLU A 59 -8.90 -3.55 2.82
CA GLU A 59 -10.18 -3.49 2.11
C GLU A 59 -10.02 -3.76 0.61
N TRP A 60 -9.00 -3.18 -0.04
CA TRP A 60 -8.68 -3.46 -1.44
C TRP A 60 -8.33 -4.93 -1.67
N LEU A 61 -7.49 -5.52 -0.80
CA LEU A 61 -7.10 -6.92 -0.95
C LEU A 61 -8.28 -7.87 -0.74
N VAL A 62 -9.17 -7.58 0.23
CA VAL A 62 -10.41 -8.36 0.41
C VAL A 62 -11.29 -8.29 -0.83
N GLU A 63 -11.38 -7.12 -1.47
CA GLU A 63 -12.14 -6.98 -2.72
C GLU A 63 -11.50 -7.78 -3.87
N ILE A 64 -10.18 -7.68 -4.05
CA ILE A 64 -9.44 -8.45 -5.05
C ILE A 64 -9.62 -9.96 -4.85
N ALA A 65 -9.62 -10.44 -3.60
CA ALA A 65 -9.82 -11.85 -3.27
C ALA A 65 -11.14 -12.41 -3.77
N LYS A 66 -12.20 -11.60 -3.86
CA LYS A 66 -13.51 -12.03 -4.39
C LYS A 66 -13.46 -12.42 -5.86
N TYR A 67 -12.56 -11.81 -6.63
CA TYR A 67 -12.41 -12.05 -8.07
C TYR A 67 -11.34 -13.09 -8.38
N THR A 68 -10.27 -13.14 -7.57
CA THR A 68 -9.11 -14.01 -7.80
C THR A 68 -9.17 -15.34 -7.06
N GLY A 69 -9.94 -15.39 -5.96
CA GLY A 69 -9.94 -16.51 -5.04
C GLY A 69 -8.65 -16.63 -4.21
N TRP A 70 -7.78 -15.60 -4.22
CA TRP A 70 -6.55 -15.59 -3.44
C TRP A 70 -6.81 -15.51 -1.94
N GLU A 71 -5.92 -16.11 -1.17
CA GLU A 71 -5.84 -15.97 0.28
C GLU A 71 -4.56 -15.20 0.62
N TYR A 72 -4.57 -14.49 1.75
CA TYR A 72 -3.45 -13.63 2.12
C TYR A 72 -2.86 -14.01 3.47
N GLU A 73 -1.53 -14.08 3.52
CA GLU A 73 -0.74 -14.10 4.74
C GLU A 73 -0.17 -12.69 4.96
N PHE A 74 -0.73 -11.94 5.91
CA PHE A 74 -0.29 -10.58 6.20
C PHE A 74 0.89 -10.59 7.17
N ILE A 75 1.98 -9.93 6.79
CA ILE A 75 3.23 -9.91 7.54
C ILE A 75 3.54 -8.47 7.95
N GLY A 76 3.51 -8.22 9.27
CA GLY A 76 3.82 -6.92 9.86
C GLY A 76 5.34 -6.73 9.98
N ASP A 77 5.85 -5.72 9.28
CA ASP A 77 7.25 -5.29 9.34
C ASP A 77 7.29 -3.76 9.39
N SER A 78 8.46 -3.18 9.60
CA SER A 78 8.63 -1.74 9.31
C SER A 78 8.51 -1.48 7.81
N ILE A 79 8.11 -0.27 7.41
CA ILE A 79 8.03 0.13 6.00
C ILE A 79 9.35 -0.15 5.27
N SER A 80 10.49 0.25 5.86
CA SER A 80 11.82 0.03 5.28
C SER A 80 12.15 -1.46 5.10
N GLN A 81 11.76 -2.31 6.04
CA GLN A 81 11.98 -3.75 5.94
C GLN A 81 11.03 -4.40 4.91
N SER A 82 9.78 -3.96 4.86
CA SER A 82 8.80 -4.39 3.86
C SER A 82 9.29 -4.14 2.44
N ILE A 83 9.82 -2.93 2.19
CA ILE A 83 10.42 -2.56 0.90
C ILE A 83 11.57 -3.50 0.54
N LYS A 84 12.53 -3.69 1.45
CA LYS A 84 13.66 -4.61 1.21
C LYS A 84 13.20 -6.04 0.95
N ASN A 85 12.21 -6.51 1.69
CA ASN A 85 11.69 -7.86 1.53
C ASN A 85 10.93 -8.04 0.20
N MET A 86 10.23 -7.02 -0.29
CA MET A 86 9.66 -6.99 -1.65
C MET A 86 10.75 -7.11 -2.72
N GLU A 87 11.82 -6.29 -2.63
CA GLU A 87 12.94 -6.31 -3.57
C GLU A 87 13.70 -7.64 -3.58
N HIS A 88 13.67 -8.39 -2.46
CA HIS A 88 14.29 -9.72 -2.34
C HIS A 88 13.30 -10.88 -2.51
N ASN A 89 12.14 -10.63 -3.08
CA ASN A 89 11.11 -11.64 -3.39
C ASN A 89 10.63 -12.47 -2.17
N LYS A 90 10.65 -11.87 -0.97
CA LYS A 90 10.14 -12.52 0.24
C LYS A 90 8.65 -12.31 0.43
N TYR A 91 8.08 -11.27 -0.15
CA TYR A 91 6.66 -10.95 -0.17
C TYR A 91 6.16 -10.90 -1.61
N ASP A 92 4.89 -11.19 -1.81
CA ASP A 92 4.26 -11.24 -3.12
C ASP A 92 3.59 -9.91 -3.46
N LEU A 93 2.99 -9.24 -2.47
CA LEU A 93 2.25 -7.99 -2.62
C LEU A 93 2.63 -6.98 -1.55
N MET A 94 2.51 -5.70 -1.90
CA MET A 94 2.56 -4.56 -0.97
C MET A 94 1.64 -3.46 -1.45
N GLY A 95 0.78 -2.94 -0.56
CA GLY A 95 -0.11 -1.81 -0.85
C GLY A 95 0.47 -0.46 -0.50
N ALA A 96 -0.21 0.60 -0.94
CA ALA A 96 0.11 2.01 -0.70
C ALA A 96 1.53 2.41 -1.17
N VAL A 97 2.02 1.82 -2.25
CA VAL A 97 3.35 2.07 -2.80
C VAL A 97 3.29 3.18 -3.85
N LEU A 98 4.13 4.20 -3.66
CA LEU A 98 4.33 5.28 -4.64
C LEU A 98 5.37 4.85 -5.68
N LYS A 99 5.19 5.28 -6.92
CA LYS A 99 6.17 5.05 -7.98
C LYS A 99 7.21 6.16 -7.94
N SER A 100 8.40 5.87 -7.42
CA SER A 100 9.50 6.85 -7.30
C SER A 100 10.72 6.37 -8.06
N PRO A 101 11.50 7.27 -8.68
CA PRO A 101 12.77 6.92 -9.33
C PRO A 101 13.73 6.24 -8.34
N GLY A 102 14.36 5.15 -8.76
CA GLY A 102 15.30 4.38 -7.93
C GLY A 102 14.65 3.51 -6.85
N PHE A 103 13.30 3.46 -6.82
CA PHE A 103 12.56 2.58 -5.93
C PHE A 103 11.66 1.64 -6.75
N GLY A 104 11.72 0.37 -6.44
CA GLY A 104 10.79 -0.61 -7.00
C GLY A 104 11.01 -0.91 -8.48
N GLU A 105 12.24 -0.78 -9.01
CA GLU A 105 12.57 -1.19 -10.39
C GLU A 105 12.25 -2.67 -10.64
N ASN A 106 12.32 -3.48 -9.59
CA ASN A 106 11.98 -4.90 -9.60
C ASN A 106 10.52 -5.19 -9.23
N LEU A 107 9.70 -4.15 -9.03
CA LEU A 107 8.28 -4.29 -8.73
C LEU A 107 7.45 -4.11 -10.00
N TYR A 108 6.35 -4.84 -10.05
CA TYR A 108 5.30 -4.64 -11.03
C TYR A 108 4.28 -3.63 -10.50
N TYR A 109 4.07 -2.56 -11.24
CA TYR A 109 3.03 -1.57 -10.99
C TYR A 109 1.88 -1.82 -11.96
N PRO A 110 0.69 -2.18 -11.48
CA PRO A 110 -0.45 -2.45 -12.35
C PRO A 110 -0.90 -1.19 -13.09
N GLU A 111 -1.69 -1.35 -14.14
CA GLU A 111 -2.28 -0.23 -14.88
C GLU A 111 -3.25 0.56 -13.99
N HIS A 112 -4.01 -0.13 -13.15
CA HIS A 112 -4.95 0.47 -12.23
C HIS A 112 -4.29 0.82 -10.90
N LEU A 113 -4.45 2.07 -10.48
CA LEU A 113 -3.95 2.57 -9.22
C LEU A 113 -4.91 2.23 -8.07
N MET A 114 -4.39 2.11 -6.86
CA MET A 114 -5.19 1.94 -5.65
C MET A 114 -5.86 3.26 -5.23
N GLY A 115 -5.19 4.38 -5.46
CA GLY A 115 -5.64 5.70 -5.09
C GLY A 115 -4.57 6.76 -5.32
N TYR A 116 -4.72 7.89 -4.67
CA TYR A 116 -3.75 8.99 -4.71
C TYR A 116 -3.25 9.31 -3.31
N SER A 117 -1.95 9.50 -3.17
CA SER A 117 -1.30 10.07 -2.01
C SER A 117 -0.97 11.53 -2.27
N TYR A 118 -0.90 12.33 -1.20
CA TYR A 118 -0.65 13.76 -1.28
C TYR A 118 0.59 14.15 -0.47
N SER A 119 1.28 15.18 -0.92
CA SER A 119 2.29 15.86 -0.12
C SER A 119 1.61 16.80 0.88
N LEU A 120 2.04 16.75 2.12
CA LEU A 120 1.51 17.56 3.21
C LEU A 120 2.64 18.34 3.88
N LEU A 121 2.35 19.58 4.27
CA LEU A 121 3.10 20.28 5.31
C LEU A 121 2.31 20.12 6.62
N ILE A 122 2.93 19.50 7.61
CA ILE A 122 2.35 19.31 8.94
C ILE A 122 3.06 20.17 9.97
N TYR A 123 2.34 20.54 11.03
CA TYR A 123 2.84 21.36 12.13
C TYR A 123 2.26 20.92 13.47
N ASN A 124 2.93 21.29 14.57
CA ASN A 124 2.49 20.94 15.91
C ASN A 124 1.10 21.54 16.22
N LYS A 125 0.19 20.75 16.79
CA LYS A 125 -1.17 21.19 17.15
C LYS A 125 -1.23 22.40 18.09
N ASN A 126 -0.18 22.60 18.87
CA ASN A 126 -0.09 23.71 19.81
C ASN A 126 0.46 25.00 19.18
N ASP A 127 0.96 24.97 17.95
CA ASP A 127 1.42 26.20 17.27
C ASP A 127 0.23 27.03 16.82
N GLN A 128 0.13 28.26 17.35
CA GLN A 128 -0.94 29.21 17.03
C GLN A 128 -0.54 30.17 15.88
N ASN A 129 0.72 30.12 15.42
CA ASN A 129 1.23 31.02 14.39
C ASN A 129 1.02 30.47 12.98
N ILE A 130 0.83 29.16 12.85
CA ILE A 130 0.55 28.48 11.59
C ILE A 130 -0.96 28.22 11.51
N LYS A 131 -1.54 28.56 10.35
CA LYS A 131 -2.97 28.35 10.10
C LYS A 131 -3.15 27.32 8.99
N GLY A 132 -3.99 26.33 9.26
CA GLY A 132 -4.32 25.31 8.27
C GLY A 132 -4.90 25.93 6.99
N PHE A 133 -4.35 25.53 5.85
CA PHE A 133 -4.73 25.98 4.50
C PHE A 133 -4.55 27.50 4.24
N ASP A 134 -3.78 28.19 5.07
CA ASP A 134 -3.35 29.57 4.86
C ASP A 134 -1.85 29.60 4.51
N ILE A 135 -1.53 29.58 3.22
CA ILE A 135 -0.15 29.54 2.74
C ILE A 135 0.68 30.75 3.21
N LYS A 136 0.04 31.89 3.45
CA LYS A 136 0.74 33.09 3.95
C LYS A 136 1.28 32.90 5.38
N SER A 137 0.73 31.99 6.15
CA SER A 137 1.24 31.64 7.48
C SER A 137 2.57 30.90 7.46
N LEU A 138 3.05 30.48 6.29
CA LEU A 138 4.34 29.82 6.09
C LEU A 138 5.51 30.80 5.89
N GLU A 139 5.23 32.10 5.72
CA GLU A 139 6.28 33.12 5.52
C GLU A 139 7.25 33.14 6.70
N GLY A 140 8.55 33.04 6.41
CA GLY A 140 9.63 33.03 7.41
C GLY A 140 9.71 31.77 8.26
N LYS A 141 8.97 30.72 7.92
CA LYS A 141 8.98 29.44 8.64
C LYS A 141 10.09 28.51 8.16
N THR A 142 10.56 27.63 9.05
CA THR A 142 11.53 26.59 8.73
C THR A 142 10.80 25.28 8.45
N ILE A 143 11.05 24.69 7.28
CA ILE A 143 10.43 23.44 6.82
C ILE A 143 11.48 22.33 6.80
N GLY A 144 11.28 21.30 7.61
CA GLY A 144 12.09 20.08 7.59
C GLY A 144 11.71 19.20 6.41
N VAL A 145 12.72 18.69 5.70
CA VAL A 145 12.54 17.78 4.57
C VAL A 145 13.48 16.59 4.67
N PHE A 146 13.01 15.42 4.27
CA PHE A 146 13.88 14.25 4.14
C PHE A 146 14.70 14.38 2.86
N ALA A 147 16.03 14.40 2.97
CA ALA A 147 16.94 14.76 1.87
C ALA A 147 16.77 13.90 0.60
N LYS A 148 16.34 12.63 0.76
CA LYS A 148 16.11 11.72 -0.36
C LYS A 148 14.77 11.95 -1.08
N ALA A 149 13.87 12.76 -0.54
CA ALA A 149 12.55 13.05 -1.14
C ALA A 149 12.63 14.16 -2.20
N THR A 150 13.55 14.03 -3.14
CA THR A 150 13.93 15.09 -4.10
C THR A 150 12.76 15.64 -4.89
N ASP A 151 11.86 14.79 -5.39
CA ASP A 151 10.70 15.23 -6.17
C ASP A 151 9.69 16.01 -5.32
N LYS A 152 9.44 15.56 -4.08
CA LYS A 152 8.56 16.29 -3.14
C LYS A 152 9.14 17.66 -2.79
N ILE A 153 10.46 17.72 -2.55
CA ILE A 153 11.17 18.97 -2.27
C ILE A 153 11.07 19.94 -3.46
N LYS A 154 11.29 19.46 -4.68
CA LYS A 154 11.15 20.27 -5.89
C LYS A 154 9.73 20.84 -6.02
N ARG A 155 8.71 20.02 -5.77
CA ARG A 155 7.31 20.46 -5.82
C ARG A 155 6.95 21.44 -4.72
N LEU A 156 7.48 21.24 -3.51
CA LEU A 156 7.35 22.21 -2.42
C LEU A 156 7.93 23.57 -2.83
N ASN A 157 9.17 23.60 -3.34
CA ASN A 157 9.80 24.84 -3.79
C ASN A 157 8.97 25.55 -4.87
N ASN A 158 8.43 24.81 -5.85
CA ASN A 158 7.54 25.38 -6.85
C ASN A 158 6.27 26.01 -6.24
N VAL A 159 5.69 25.39 -5.22
CA VAL A 159 4.49 25.91 -4.53
C VAL A 159 4.83 27.17 -3.74
N LEU A 160 5.95 27.18 -3.03
CA LEU A 160 6.40 28.36 -2.27
C LEU A 160 6.71 29.52 -3.22
N GLU A 161 7.47 29.29 -4.28
CA GLU A 161 7.82 30.28 -5.31
C GLU A 161 6.57 30.85 -6.00
N PHE A 162 5.65 29.98 -6.43
CA PHE A 162 4.40 30.41 -7.10
C PHE A 162 3.54 31.34 -6.22
N ASN A 163 3.60 31.16 -4.90
CA ASN A 163 2.84 31.96 -3.95
C ASN A 163 3.65 33.11 -3.31
N ASP A 164 4.89 33.31 -3.75
CA ASP A 164 5.82 34.34 -3.23
C ASP A 164 6.02 34.20 -1.71
N ILE A 165 6.27 32.96 -1.24
CA ILE A 165 6.54 32.63 0.16
C ILE A 165 8.03 32.30 0.33
N LYS A 166 8.66 32.92 1.30
CA LYS A 166 10.04 32.65 1.70
C LYS A 166 10.06 31.83 2.97
N SER A 167 10.53 30.58 2.85
CA SER A 167 10.70 29.64 3.97
C SER A 167 12.10 29.05 3.93
N ASP A 168 12.67 28.78 5.09
CA ASP A 168 13.96 28.10 5.18
C ASP A 168 13.76 26.58 5.08
N ILE A 169 14.57 25.90 4.27
CA ILE A 169 14.50 24.45 4.10
C ILE A 169 15.65 23.78 4.85
N LYS A 170 15.32 22.94 5.82
CA LYS A 170 16.29 22.14 6.59
C LYS A 170 16.24 20.67 6.16
N TYR A 171 17.39 20.12 5.76
CA TYR A 171 17.51 18.78 5.22
C TYR A 171 17.94 17.77 6.28
N TYR A 172 17.28 16.62 6.34
CA TYR A 172 17.58 15.52 7.25
C TYR A 172 17.99 14.27 6.48
N GLY A 173 19.03 13.59 6.95
CA GLY A 173 19.57 12.39 6.32
C GLY A 173 18.95 11.08 6.81
N THR A 174 18.41 11.07 8.03
CA THR A 174 17.78 9.90 8.67
C THR A 174 16.33 10.16 9.00
N SER A 175 15.51 9.10 9.03
CA SER A 175 14.09 9.22 9.39
C SER A 175 13.90 9.67 10.84
N ASP A 176 14.74 9.17 11.77
CA ASP A 176 14.60 9.48 13.20
C ASP A 176 14.85 10.95 13.49
N GLU A 177 15.91 11.53 12.92
CA GLU A 177 16.19 12.97 13.03
C GLU A 177 15.09 13.81 12.39
N PHE A 178 14.62 13.41 11.20
CA PHE A 178 13.56 14.09 10.49
C PHE A 178 12.26 14.08 11.29
N GLU A 179 11.82 12.93 11.78
CA GLU A 179 10.55 12.80 12.50
C GLU A 179 10.58 13.53 13.86
N SER A 180 11.71 13.53 14.57
CA SER A 180 11.83 14.19 15.87
C SER A 180 12.02 15.69 15.78
N SER A 181 12.43 16.22 14.64
CA SER A 181 12.80 17.63 14.50
C SER A 181 11.64 18.61 14.73
N LEU A 182 10.41 18.22 14.40
CA LEU A 182 9.23 19.02 14.65
C LEU A 182 8.84 19.03 16.14
N ASP A 183 8.90 17.88 16.81
CA ASP A 183 8.59 17.76 18.23
C ASP A 183 9.66 18.46 19.10
N ASN A 184 10.92 18.47 18.64
CA ASN A 184 12.02 19.16 19.30
C ASN A 184 12.05 20.69 19.03
N GLY A 185 11.16 21.19 18.17
CA GLY A 185 11.12 22.61 17.80
C GLY A 185 12.29 23.08 16.94
N GLU A 186 12.98 22.14 16.27
CA GLU A 186 14.08 22.46 15.34
C GLU A 186 13.57 23.02 14.00
N VAL A 187 12.33 22.69 13.64
CA VAL A 187 11.61 23.20 12.48
C VAL A 187 10.17 23.53 12.88
N ASP A 188 9.53 24.40 12.11
CA ASP A 188 8.11 24.77 12.29
C ASP A 188 7.17 23.76 11.60
N LEU A 189 7.63 23.18 10.48
CA LEU A 189 6.83 22.23 9.68
C LEU A 189 7.69 21.08 9.18
N LEU A 190 6.99 19.96 8.86
CA LEU A 190 7.60 18.82 8.12
C LEU A 190 6.89 18.60 6.79
N LEU A 191 7.67 18.30 5.76
CA LEU A 191 7.16 17.80 4.47
C LEU A 191 7.02 16.27 4.52
N VAL A 192 5.79 15.79 4.60
CA VAL A 192 5.44 14.37 4.65
C VAL A 192 4.48 13.98 3.52
N SER A 193 4.04 12.72 3.50
CA SER A 193 2.86 12.29 2.73
C SER A 193 1.69 12.02 3.67
N ASP A 194 0.49 11.92 3.12
CA ASP A 194 -0.69 11.48 3.87
C ASP A 194 -0.61 10.00 4.33
N LEU A 195 0.42 9.26 3.87
CA LEU A 195 0.77 7.94 4.36
C LEU A 195 1.68 7.98 5.60
N PHE A 196 1.94 9.17 6.16
CA PHE A 196 2.79 9.31 7.34
C PHE A 196 2.08 8.75 8.59
N ASN A 197 2.72 7.79 9.25
CA ASN A 197 2.12 7.00 10.33
C ASN A 197 1.66 7.81 11.55
N LYS A 198 2.32 8.94 11.83
CA LYS A 198 2.01 9.86 12.94
C LYS A 198 1.12 11.04 12.52
N LEU A 199 0.55 11.02 11.31
CA LEU A 199 -0.20 12.17 10.78
C LEU A 199 -1.30 12.67 11.72
N ALA A 200 -1.96 11.76 12.45
CA ALA A 200 -3.02 12.13 13.39
C ALA A 200 -2.56 12.98 14.58
N ASP A 201 -1.25 13.04 14.85
CA ASP A 201 -0.69 13.79 15.99
C ASP A 201 -0.46 15.27 15.66
N TYR A 202 -0.55 15.64 14.39
CA TYR A 202 -0.25 16.96 13.87
C TYR A 202 -1.44 17.61 13.18
N ASN A 203 -1.34 18.92 12.93
CA ASN A 203 -2.23 19.64 12.04
C ASN A 203 -1.63 19.73 10.63
N VAL A 204 -2.48 19.88 9.62
CA VAL A 204 -2.08 20.06 8.23
C VAL A 204 -2.14 21.55 7.88
N ALA A 205 -0.98 22.12 7.53
CA ALA A 205 -0.87 23.48 7.06
C ALA A 205 -1.18 23.61 5.56
N LEU A 206 -0.72 22.64 4.76
CA LEU A 206 -0.90 22.63 3.32
C LEU A 206 -1.00 21.21 2.79
N ARG A 207 -1.87 21.00 1.81
CA ARG A 207 -1.98 19.77 1.01
C ARG A 207 -1.77 20.13 -0.44
N PHE A 208 -0.85 19.45 -1.10
CA PHE A 208 -0.51 19.71 -2.49
C PHE A 208 0.02 18.45 -3.16
N ASN A 209 0.19 18.49 -4.47
CA ASN A 209 0.78 17.43 -5.27
C ASN A 209 0.19 16.05 -4.99
N SER A 210 -0.67 15.58 -5.88
CA SER A 210 -1.17 14.20 -5.83
C SER A 210 -0.24 13.26 -6.60
N GLU A 211 0.06 12.11 -6.01
CA GLU A 211 0.87 11.05 -6.61
C GLU A 211 0.08 9.73 -6.59
N PRO A 212 0.02 8.98 -7.70
CA PRO A 212 -0.69 7.72 -7.71
C PRO A 212 0.00 6.70 -6.79
N CYS A 213 -0.79 5.94 -6.03
CA CYS A 213 -0.31 4.83 -5.24
C CYS A 213 -0.96 3.52 -5.69
N TYR A 214 -0.24 2.42 -5.46
CA TYR A 214 -0.54 1.13 -6.05
C TYR A 214 -0.49 0.00 -5.02
N ILE A 215 -1.17 -1.10 -5.33
CA ILE A 215 -0.82 -2.40 -4.81
C ILE A 215 0.16 -2.99 -5.82
N VAL A 216 1.40 -3.15 -5.41
CA VAL A 216 2.48 -3.66 -6.27
C VAL A 216 2.69 -5.15 -6.04
N ALA A 217 3.14 -5.84 -7.09
CA ALA A 217 3.53 -7.24 -7.05
C ALA A 217 4.99 -7.41 -7.45
N ARG A 218 5.51 -8.63 -7.37
CA ARG A 218 6.81 -8.98 -7.92
C ARG A 218 6.73 -9.05 -9.44
N LYS A 219 7.76 -8.60 -10.14
CA LYS A 219 7.85 -8.71 -11.61
C LYS A 219 8.01 -10.13 -12.11
N ASP A 220 8.60 -11.00 -11.31
CA ASP A 220 8.89 -12.39 -11.67
C ASP A 220 7.71 -13.36 -11.43
N ASP A 221 6.59 -12.87 -10.92
CA ASP A 221 5.35 -13.64 -10.76
C ASP A 221 4.28 -13.16 -11.74
N PRO A 222 4.16 -13.78 -12.92
CA PRO A 222 3.21 -13.36 -13.95
C PRO A 222 1.74 -13.56 -13.52
N GLU A 223 1.46 -14.46 -12.57
CA GLU A 223 0.10 -14.69 -12.10
C GLU A 223 -0.41 -13.60 -11.17
N THR A 224 0.49 -12.98 -10.39
CA THR A 224 0.15 -11.84 -9.52
C THR A 224 0.25 -10.50 -10.23
N SER A 225 0.87 -10.46 -11.40
CA SER A 225 1.05 -9.25 -12.21
C SER A 225 0.11 -9.16 -13.40
N ALA A 226 -0.75 -10.15 -13.64
CA ALA A 226 -1.77 -10.14 -14.67
C ALA A 226 -3.07 -9.55 -14.14
#